data_19f6535b9fa10dbb1ab6f88addf63c3b
#
_entry.id   19f6535b9fa10dbb1ab6f88addf63c3b
#
_cell.length_a   1.000
_cell.length_b   1.000
_cell.length_c   1.000
_cell.angle_alpha   90.00
_cell.angle_beta   90.00
_cell.angle_gamma   90.00
#
_symmetry.space_group_name_H-M   'P 1'
#
loop_
_entity.id
_entity.type
_entity.pdbx_description
1 polymer ?
#
loop_
_entity_poly.entity_id
_entity_poly.type
_entity_poly.pdbx_seq_one_letter_code
_entity_poly.pdbx_strand_id
1 'polypeptide(L)'
;MAFTDYETEQLHKALLKETRRCAVTLGMKKTSVDQLTKAVGIAKGSFYKFYESKEMAFFAVLESIHSELYGVADHALSEANGLPSSERAAEAVLAVCRRLSDTGDMVFIENDAKLAFAETAGGCQKHPLPR
;
A
#
# COMPACT_ATOMS: atom_id res chain seq x y z
N MET A 1 -8.05 -27.06 0.27
CA MET A 1 -7.04 -27.17 1.33
C MET A 1 -6.95 -25.87 2.12
N ALA A 2 -7.02 -25.96 3.42
CA ALA A 2 -6.80 -24.80 4.27
C ALA A 2 -5.28 -24.55 4.43
N PHE A 3 -4.87 -23.30 4.28
CA PHE A 3 -3.48 -22.90 4.56
C PHE A 3 -3.26 -22.78 6.07
N THR A 4 -2.04 -23.03 6.52
CA THR A 4 -1.63 -22.73 7.90
C THR A 4 -1.61 -21.21 8.10
N ASP A 5 -1.60 -20.75 9.35
CA ASP A 5 -1.53 -19.31 9.66
C ASP A 5 -0.26 -18.67 9.06
N TYR A 6 0.86 -19.39 9.13
CA TYR A 6 2.12 -18.95 8.53
C TYR A 6 2.01 -18.82 7.01
N GLU A 7 1.47 -19.84 6.35
CA GLU A 7 1.27 -19.82 4.88
C GLU A 7 0.33 -18.69 4.47
N THR A 8 -0.75 -18.48 5.21
CA THR A 8 -1.69 -17.40 4.99
C THR A 8 -1.01 -16.03 5.07
N GLU A 9 -0.15 -15.83 6.08
CA GLU A 9 0.61 -14.59 6.23
C GLU A 9 1.59 -14.38 5.07
N GLN A 10 2.30 -15.42 4.66
CA GLN A 10 3.23 -15.34 3.52
C GLN A 10 2.51 -15.05 2.21
N LEU A 11 1.36 -15.67 1.99
CA LEU A 11 0.52 -15.41 0.81
C LEU A 11 -0.02 -13.99 0.82
N HIS A 12 -0.44 -13.49 1.97
CA HIS A 12 -0.91 -12.11 2.10
C HIS A 12 0.19 -11.10 1.77
N LYS A 13 1.40 -11.32 2.28
CA LYS A 13 2.56 -10.46 1.97
C LYS A 13 2.91 -10.51 0.49
N ALA A 14 2.91 -11.70 -0.11
CA ALA A 14 3.20 -11.87 -1.53
C ALA A 14 2.14 -11.19 -2.40
N LEU A 15 0.87 -11.33 -2.03
CA LEU A 15 -0.24 -10.70 -2.74
C LEU A 15 -0.17 -9.17 -2.67
N LEU A 16 0.13 -8.61 -1.51
CA LEU A 16 0.30 -7.18 -1.31
C LEU A 16 1.48 -6.64 -2.14
N LYS A 17 2.60 -7.36 -2.13
CA LYS A 17 3.79 -7.01 -2.91
C LYS A 17 3.50 -7.00 -4.41
N GLU A 18 2.82 -8.01 -4.92
CA GLU A 18 2.45 -8.09 -6.33
C GLU A 18 1.45 -7.01 -6.73
N THR A 19 0.47 -6.73 -5.86
CA THR A 19 -0.49 -5.66 -6.08
C THR A 19 0.22 -4.30 -6.16
N ARG A 20 1.20 -4.07 -5.30
CA ARG A 20 2.00 -2.84 -5.31
C ARG A 20 2.84 -2.73 -6.59
N ARG A 21 3.44 -3.83 -7.04
CA ARG A 21 4.16 -3.87 -8.31
C ARG A 21 3.26 -3.50 -9.48
N CYS A 22 2.07 -4.03 -9.52
CA CYS A 22 1.07 -3.70 -10.55
C CYS A 22 0.61 -2.23 -10.44
N ALA A 23 0.48 -1.70 -9.22
CA ALA A 23 0.08 -0.32 -8.98
C ALA A 23 1.04 0.68 -9.65
N VAL A 24 2.34 0.43 -9.59
CA VAL A 24 3.37 1.33 -10.14
C VAL A 24 3.70 1.04 -11.62
N THR A 25 3.27 -0.08 -12.16
CA THR A 25 3.55 -0.48 -13.55
C THR A 25 2.33 -0.37 -14.46
N LEU A 26 1.30 -1.18 -14.20
CA LEU A 26 0.10 -1.25 -15.01
C LEU A 26 -0.98 -0.26 -14.60
N GLY A 27 -1.05 0.05 -13.31
CA GLY A 27 -2.14 0.79 -12.70
C GLY A 27 -3.33 -0.12 -12.36
N MET A 28 -4.21 0.40 -11.49
CA MET A 28 -5.34 -0.38 -10.97
C MET A 28 -6.30 -0.85 -12.06
N LYS A 29 -6.62 0.02 -13.02
CA LYS A 29 -7.60 -0.29 -14.07
C LYS A 29 -7.16 -1.44 -14.98
N LYS A 30 -5.86 -1.53 -15.26
CA LYS A 30 -5.29 -2.55 -16.16
C LYS A 30 -4.88 -3.83 -15.42
N THR A 31 -5.02 -3.88 -14.11
CA THR A 31 -4.71 -5.06 -13.30
C THR A 31 -6.00 -5.81 -13.01
N SER A 32 -5.98 -7.12 -13.21
CA SER A 32 -7.10 -8.02 -12.87
C SER A 32 -6.77 -8.90 -11.67
N VAL A 33 -7.80 -9.38 -10.99
CA VAL A 33 -7.65 -10.36 -9.91
C VAL A 33 -6.97 -11.63 -10.42
N ASP A 34 -7.28 -12.05 -11.65
CA ASP A 34 -6.64 -13.22 -12.28
C ASP A 34 -5.12 -13.04 -12.43
N GLN A 35 -4.67 -11.85 -12.83
CA GLN A 35 -3.24 -11.55 -12.92
C GLN A 35 -2.56 -11.66 -11.57
N LEU A 36 -3.15 -11.06 -10.54
CA LEU A 36 -2.61 -11.08 -9.18
C LEU A 36 -2.52 -12.50 -8.63
N THR A 37 -3.57 -13.28 -8.77
CA THR A 37 -3.64 -14.66 -8.25
C THR A 37 -2.69 -15.59 -8.98
N LYS A 38 -2.56 -15.47 -10.30
CA LYS A 38 -1.59 -16.23 -11.09
C LYS A 38 -0.15 -15.93 -10.67
N ALA A 39 0.17 -14.66 -10.46
CA ALA A 39 1.52 -14.26 -10.07
C ALA A 39 1.91 -14.81 -8.69
N VAL A 40 0.97 -14.91 -7.78
CA VAL A 40 1.18 -15.41 -6.42
C VAL A 40 1.02 -16.92 -6.33
N GLY A 41 0.34 -17.54 -7.30
CA GLY A 41 0.11 -18.99 -7.34
C GLY A 41 -1.05 -19.47 -6.48
N ILE A 42 -2.10 -18.64 -6.36
CA ILE A 42 -3.32 -18.99 -5.62
C ILE A 42 -4.55 -19.02 -6.54
N ALA A 43 -5.60 -19.68 -6.09
CA ALA A 43 -6.88 -19.65 -6.78
C ALA A 43 -7.59 -18.33 -6.58
N LYS A 44 -8.43 -17.93 -7.52
CA LYS A 44 -9.22 -16.69 -7.46
C LYS A 44 -10.09 -16.61 -6.20
N GLY A 45 -10.68 -17.73 -5.78
CA GLY A 45 -11.44 -17.81 -4.54
C GLY A 45 -10.62 -17.50 -3.30
N SER A 46 -9.33 -17.82 -3.30
CA SER A 46 -8.42 -17.50 -2.21
C SER A 46 -8.15 -16.00 -2.10
N PHE A 47 -8.12 -15.27 -3.22
CA PHE A 47 -8.01 -13.82 -3.22
C PHE A 47 -9.13 -13.19 -2.39
N TYR A 48 -10.37 -13.63 -2.61
CA TYR A 48 -11.54 -13.07 -1.93
C TYR A 48 -11.61 -13.39 -0.42
N LYS A 49 -10.74 -14.26 0.07
CA LYS A 49 -10.53 -14.44 1.52
C LYS A 49 -9.67 -13.32 2.13
N PHE A 50 -8.82 -12.70 1.33
CA PHE A 50 -7.95 -11.59 1.76
C PHE A 50 -8.60 -10.23 1.55
N TYR A 51 -9.22 -10.03 0.39
CA TYR A 51 -9.82 -8.75 -0.02
C TYR A 51 -11.18 -8.95 -0.65
N GLU A 52 -12.14 -8.11 -0.31
CA GLU A 52 -13.49 -8.16 -0.89
C GLU A 52 -13.51 -7.82 -2.38
N SER A 53 -12.56 -6.99 -2.82
CA SER A 53 -12.47 -6.53 -4.21
C SER A 53 -11.04 -6.18 -4.58
N LYS A 54 -10.79 -6.01 -5.87
CA LYS A 54 -9.52 -5.49 -6.39
C LYS A 54 -9.19 -4.12 -5.78
N GLU A 55 -10.18 -3.26 -5.69
CA GLU A 55 -10.03 -1.91 -5.14
C GLU A 55 -9.57 -1.94 -3.68
N MET A 56 -10.05 -2.88 -2.90
CA MET A 56 -9.62 -3.08 -1.52
C MET A 56 -8.15 -3.51 -1.43
N ALA A 57 -7.69 -4.33 -2.36
CA ALA A 57 -6.27 -4.71 -2.44
C ALA A 57 -5.39 -3.49 -2.74
N PHE A 58 -5.79 -2.65 -3.68
CA PHE A 58 -5.08 -1.42 -4.00
C PHE A 58 -5.14 -0.40 -2.86
N PHE A 59 -6.24 -0.34 -2.14
CA PHE A 59 -6.32 0.48 -0.93
C PHE A 59 -5.34 0.00 0.15
N ALA A 60 -5.17 -1.29 0.31
CA ALA A 60 -4.17 -1.86 1.22
C ALA A 60 -2.74 -1.46 0.82
N VAL A 61 -2.46 -1.37 -0.49
CA VAL A 61 -1.18 -0.83 -0.99
C VAL A 61 -1.01 0.63 -0.54
N LEU A 62 -2.04 1.45 -0.68
CA LEU A 62 -2.00 2.85 -0.26
C LEU A 62 -1.73 2.98 1.25
N GLU A 63 -2.38 2.16 2.06
CA GLU A 63 -2.12 2.11 3.51
C GLU A 63 -0.68 1.70 3.83
N SER A 64 -0.14 0.74 3.09
CA SER A 64 1.25 0.27 3.25
C SER A 64 2.25 1.38 2.92
N ILE A 65 2.03 2.09 1.82
CA ILE A 65 2.86 3.24 1.42
C ILE A 65 2.81 4.32 2.51
N HIS A 66 1.62 4.64 3.00
CA HIS A 66 1.43 5.63 4.06
C HIS A 66 2.22 5.27 5.32
N SER A 67 2.13 4.02 5.77
CA SER A 67 2.88 3.53 6.93
C SER A 67 4.38 3.61 6.75
N GLU A 68 4.88 3.27 5.55
CA GLU A 68 6.30 3.40 5.23
C GLU A 68 6.77 4.85 5.26
N LEU A 69 5.98 5.77 4.71
CA LEU A 69 6.33 7.20 4.68
C LEU A 69 6.35 7.79 6.08
N TYR A 70 5.44 7.36 6.95
CA TYR A 70 5.49 7.74 8.37
C TYR A 70 6.78 7.28 9.02
N GLY A 71 7.19 6.04 8.80
CA GLY A 71 8.45 5.50 9.32
C GLY A 71 9.68 6.26 8.81
N VAL A 72 9.68 6.62 7.53
CA VAL A 72 10.74 7.42 6.91
C VAL A 72 10.83 8.81 7.55
N ALA A 73 9.69 9.47 7.74
CA ALA A 73 9.63 10.78 8.38
C ALA A 73 10.10 10.74 9.84
N ASP A 74 9.63 9.75 10.61
CA ASP A 74 10.05 9.56 12.01
C ASP A 74 11.55 9.32 12.12
N HIS A 75 12.10 8.48 11.27
CA HIS A 75 13.53 8.21 11.24
C HIS A 75 14.34 9.48 10.92
N ALA A 76 13.93 10.24 9.91
CA ALA A 76 14.59 11.48 9.53
C ALA A 76 14.54 12.53 10.66
N LEU A 77 13.40 12.65 11.35
CA LEU A 77 13.26 13.52 12.50
C LEU A 77 14.19 13.13 13.66
N SER A 78 14.33 11.83 13.90
CA SER A 78 15.22 11.30 14.94
C SER A 78 16.69 11.54 14.61
N GLU A 79 17.09 11.32 13.35
CA GLU A 79 18.45 11.56 12.88
C GLU A 79 18.81 13.06 12.91
N ALA A 80 17.84 13.92 12.69
CA ALA A 80 17.99 15.37 12.71
C ALA A 80 17.83 15.99 14.12
N ASN A 81 17.83 15.15 15.16
CA ASN A 81 17.72 15.62 16.54
C ASN A 81 18.88 16.57 16.87
N GLY A 82 18.56 17.72 17.44
CA GLY A 82 19.55 18.78 17.71
C GLY A 82 19.58 19.92 16.68
N LEU A 83 18.97 19.73 15.51
CA LEU A 83 18.76 20.80 14.54
C LEU A 83 17.58 21.68 14.91
N PRO A 84 17.55 22.94 14.44
CA PRO A 84 16.35 23.79 14.57
C PRO A 84 15.11 23.11 13.96
N SER A 85 13.92 23.40 14.49
CA SER A 85 12.66 22.77 14.08
C SER A 85 12.38 22.87 12.58
N SER A 86 12.69 24.01 11.96
CA SER A 86 12.50 24.21 10.52
C SER A 86 13.41 23.30 9.70
N GLU A 87 14.66 23.12 10.13
CA GLU A 87 15.61 22.23 9.45
C GLU A 87 15.23 20.74 9.64
N ARG A 88 14.78 20.37 10.83
CA ARG A 88 14.27 19.02 11.09
C ARG A 88 13.07 18.69 10.20
N ALA A 89 12.12 19.61 10.08
CA ALA A 89 10.95 19.46 9.22
C ALA A 89 11.36 19.31 7.76
N ALA A 90 12.32 20.11 7.29
CA ALA A 90 12.84 20.02 5.93
C ALA A 90 13.50 18.66 5.67
N GLU A 91 14.27 18.13 6.61
CA GLU A 91 14.89 16.81 6.48
C GLU A 91 13.84 15.70 6.35
N ALA A 92 12.76 15.76 7.14
CA ALA A 92 11.67 14.79 7.07
C ALA A 92 10.96 14.85 5.71
N VAL A 93 10.63 16.04 5.23
CA VAL A 93 9.98 16.23 3.92
C VAL A 93 10.86 15.71 2.79
N LEU A 94 12.15 16.05 2.80
CA LEU A 94 13.10 15.59 1.78
C LEU A 94 13.23 14.06 1.79
N ALA A 95 13.28 13.44 2.96
CA ALA A 95 13.37 11.99 3.09
C ALA A 95 12.13 11.30 2.49
N VAL A 96 10.94 11.83 2.76
CA VAL A 96 9.68 11.32 2.19
C VAL A 96 9.67 11.48 0.66
N CYS A 97 10.06 12.64 0.15
CA CYS A 97 10.12 12.90 -1.28
C CYS A 97 11.10 11.96 -2.00
N ARG A 98 12.27 11.72 -1.40
CA ARG A 98 13.26 10.77 -1.95
C ARG A 98 12.70 9.36 -2.00
N ARG A 99 12.03 8.92 -0.93
CA ARG A 99 11.42 7.58 -0.90
C ARG A 99 10.39 7.41 -2.00
N LEU A 100 9.49 8.39 -2.17
CA LEU A 100 8.47 8.36 -3.22
C LEU A 100 9.09 8.32 -4.62
N SER A 101 10.16 9.07 -4.83
CA SER A 101 10.89 9.07 -6.10
C SER A 101 11.56 7.72 -6.38
N ASP A 102 12.20 7.14 -5.37
CA ASP A 102 12.95 5.89 -5.51
C ASP A 102 12.04 4.69 -5.75
N THR A 103 10.87 4.65 -5.12
CA THR A 103 9.93 3.52 -5.24
C THR A 103 9.00 3.63 -6.45
N GLY A 104 8.82 4.82 -7.00
CA GLY A 104 7.87 5.06 -8.07
C GLY A 104 6.40 5.10 -7.61
N ASP A 105 6.16 5.07 -6.31
CA ASP A 105 4.80 5.06 -5.73
C ASP A 105 3.98 6.29 -6.10
N MET A 106 4.63 7.40 -6.47
CA MET A 106 3.92 8.63 -6.92
C MET A 106 3.02 8.37 -8.12
N VAL A 107 3.42 7.47 -9.02
CA VAL A 107 2.61 7.12 -10.20
C VAL A 107 1.25 6.57 -9.77
N PHE A 108 1.24 5.68 -8.80
CA PHE A 108 0.01 5.12 -8.23
C PHE A 108 -0.81 6.19 -7.50
N ILE A 109 -0.15 7.00 -6.67
CA ILE A 109 -0.81 8.05 -5.89
C ILE A 109 -1.50 9.06 -6.82
N GLU A 110 -0.83 9.51 -7.86
CA GLU A 110 -1.37 10.49 -8.79
C GLU A 110 -2.51 9.95 -9.65
N ASN A 111 -2.39 8.71 -10.12
CA ASN A 111 -3.31 8.15 -11.10
C ASN A 111 -4.50 7.42 -10.49
N ASP A 112 -4.27 6.64 -9.44
CA ASP A 112 -5.25 5.64 -8.98
C ASP A 112 -5.71 5.81 -7.54
N ALA A 113 -4.96 6.50 -6.68
CA ALA A 113 -5.27 6.58 -5.26
C ALA A 113 -6.67 7.17 -5.00
N LYS A 114 -7.09 8.15 -5.78
CA LYS A 114 -8.42 8.74 -5.67
C LYS A 114 -9.54 7.74 -5.95
N LEU A 115 -9.33 6.86 -6.95
CA LEU A 115 -10.31 5.83 -7.31
C LEU A 115 -10.38 4.75 -6.24
N ALA A 116 -9.24 4.26 -5.77
CA ALA A 116 -9.18 3.28 -4.69
C ALA A 116 -9.85 3.81 -3.41
N PHE A 117 -9.59 5.07 -3.07
CA PHE A 117 -10.18 5.72 -1.91
C PHE A 117 -11.68 5.94 -2.06
N ALA A 118 -12.15 6.39 -3.23
CA ALA A 118 -13.58 6.65 -3.48
C ALA A 118 -14.42 5.39 -3.39
N GLU A 119 -13.93 4.27 -3.92
CA GLU A 119 -14.61 2.98 -3.88
C GLU A 119 -14.70 2.41 -2.46
N THR A 120 -13.65 2.58 -1.67
CA THR A 120 -13.63 2.14 -0.27
C THR A 120 -14.49 3.03 0.62
N ALA A 121 -14.54 4.33 0.36
CA ALA A 121 -15.37 5.27 1.14
C ALA A 121 -16.87 4.98 0.97
N GLY A 122 -17.30 4.53 -0.21
CA GLY A 122 -18.69 4.09 -0.44
C GLY A 122 -19.06 2.82 0.32
N GLY A 123 -18.07 1.97 0.62
CA GLY A 123 -18.25 0.74 1.41
C GLY A 123 -17.95 0.90 2.90
N CYS A 124 -17.27 1.95 3.28
CA CYS A 124 -16.69 2.12 4.62
C CYS A 124 -17.64 2.75 5.66
N GLN A 125 -18.94 2.84 5.37
CA GLN A 125 -19.92 3.30 6.38
C GLN A 125 -20.13 2.29 7.53
N LYS A 126 -19.42 1.15 7.52
CA LYS A 126 -19.65 0.10 8.52
C LYS A 126 -18.53 -0.10 9.54
N HIS A 127 -17.37 0.56 9.39
CA HIS A 127 -16.31 0.45 10.41
C HIS A 127 -15.63 1.79 10.62
N PRO A 128 -15.85 2.45 11.78
CA PRO A 128 -15.02 3.59 12.14
C PRO A 128 -13.58 3.15 12.31
N LEU A 129 -12.67 3.93 11.73
CA LEU A 129 -11.23 3.71 11.91
C LEU A 129 -10.91 3.70 13.41
N PRO A 130 -10.08 2.76 13.89
CA PRO A 130 -9.58 2.83 15.25
C PRO A 130 -8.76 4.11 15.40
N ARG A 131 -9.10 4.87 16.43
CA ARG A 131 -8.39 6.09 16.80
C ARG A 131 -7.01 5.75 17.36
#